data_a21bc669feae92a6aeac259e9aca293d
#
_entry.id   a21bc669feae92a6aeac259e9aca293d
#
_cell.length_a   1.000
_cell.length_b   1.000
_cell.length_c   1.000
_cell.angle_alpha   90.00
_cell.angle_beta   90.00
_cell.angle_gamma   90.00
#
_symmetry.space_group_name_H-M   'P 1'
#
loop_
_entity.id
_entity.type
_entity.pdbx_description
1 polymer ?
#
loop_
_entity_poly.entity_id
_entity_poly.type
_entity_poly.pdbx_seq_one_letter_code
_entity_poly.pdbx_strand_id
1 'polypeptide(L)'
;MTTNLMQNLLKRQQQKKVHATPYVSVVCPTWNRRAFLPYLLYIFQYQDYPADRRELIILDDSEQSNEDLIAMMVDPAVCTVRYVHSSERLDLGKKRNMLNEMASGEYIICFDDDDYYPPNKISAQVAAMQSNNALFSGSDTIYIWYSHLDKIYQTHSFGKYHALNGTFGYHRNFLKNHRYEDAATLAEEQAFLNNFTTPIQQIDPRQAILCISHSANTYDKDFVLGSSKPVDLTLEDFVTDRSLLSHYRRLSQAPLSTSVEWQAFDKVAVLYDPQSDELAPHVQSLIALGLKREQLVPVAVNPADSELEQHRQALELAQGEGWRSVLLLDASVKFVRKEMSLKTVNQLLIRLPHIDWQVVLLGARYNSISPLKALPGVARVLDAGCGCAYAVNGSYIPTLLAHYRQAENLDACWPAQMQSHCWLGLQPSFAFLPEIQDPTSGAPIDCTHWFFRKNFQ
;
A
#
# COMPACT_ATOMS: atom_id res chain seq x y z
N MET A 1 49.57 -40.63 -23.84
CA MET A 1 48.56 -41.04 -22.84
C MET A 1 47.91 -39.84 -22.05
N THR A 2 48.51 -38.69 -21.98
CA THR A 2 48.02 -37.50 -21.24
C THR A 2 46.82 -36.78 -21.86
N THR A 3 46.71 -36.81 -23.20
CA THR A 3 45.66 -36.10 -23.96
C THR A 3 44.26 -36.71 -23.75
N ASN A 4 44.19 -38.04 -23.61
CA ASN A 4 42.93 -38.77 -23.43
C ASN A 4 42.35 -38.58 -22.00
N LEU A 5 43.20 -38.40 -20.99
CA LEU A 5 42.77 -38.17 -19.61
C LEU A 5 42.18 -36.77 -19.46
N MET A 6 42.80 -35.78 -20.08
CA MET A 6 42.33 -34.38 -20.08
C MET A 6 41.01 -34.23 -20.85
N GLN A 7 40.88 -34.91 -22.00
CA GLN A 7 39.59 -34.92 -22.72
C GLN A 7 38.48 -35.65 -21.96
N ASN A 8 38.80 -36.71 -21.25
CA ASN A 8 37.84 -37.41 -20.38
C ASN A 8 37.46 -36.59 -19.14
N LEU A 9 38.40 -35.82 -18.58
CA LEU A 9 38.11 -34.89 -17.50
C LEU A 9 37.25 -33.70 -17.97
N LEU A 10 37.53 -33.16 -19.15
CA LEU A 10 36.72 -32.10 -19.76
C LEU A 10 35.31 -32.61 -20.16
N LYS A 11 35.20 -33.84 -20.70
CA LYS A 11 33.90 -34.49 -20.95
C LYS A 11 33.15 -34.76 -19.64
N ARG A 12 33.81 -35.19 -18.55
CA ARG A 12 33.21 -35.35 -17.24
C ARG A 12 32.82 -34.02 -16.61
N GLN A 13 33.58 -32.94 -16.82
CA GLN A 13 33.21 -31.58 -16.40
C GLN A 13 32.06 -31.03 -17.24
N GLN A 14 32.02 -31.31 -18.54
CA GLN A 14 30.89 -30.95 -19.39
C GLN A 14 29.64 -31.78 -19.09
N GLN A 15 29.78 -33.09 -18.78
CA GLN A 15 28.68 -33.93 -18.32
C GLN A 15 28.21 -33.59 -16.89
N LYS A 16 29.07 -33.05 -16.02
CA LYS A 16 28.64 -32.47 -14.72
C LYS A 16 27.96 -31.12 -14.86
N LYS A 17 28.02 -30.45 -16.00
CA LYS A 17 27.37 -29.16 -16.28
C LYS A 17 25.99 -29.24 -16.95
N VAL A 18 25.49 -30.44 -17.20
CA VAL A 18 24.05 -30.62 -17.41
C VAL A 18 23.45 -30.83 -16.01
N HIS A 19 23.46 -29.80 -15.17
CA HIS A 19 22.59 -29.78 -14.05
C HIS A 19 21.17 -29.82 -14.62
N ALA A 20 20.49 -30.95 -14.46
CA ALA A 20 19.06 -31.00 -14.74
C ALA A 20 18.42 -29.81 -14.03
N THR A 21 17.64 -29.02 -14.76
CA THR A 21 16.91 -27.87 -14.20
C THR A 21 16.20 -28.31 -12.92
N PRO A 22 16.47 -27.69 -11.74
CA PRO A 22 15.91 -28.16 -10.48
C PRO A 22 14.37 -28.13 -10.50
N TYR A 23 13.74 -29.00 -9.75
CA TYR A 23 12.30 -28.92 -9.57
C TYR A 23 11.95 -27.83 -8.54
N VAL A 24 10.98 -26.97 -8.86
CA VAL A 24 10.58 -25.82 -8.05
C VAL A 24 9.14 -25.97 -7.61
N SER A 25 8.87 -25.79 -6.31
CA SER A 25 7.53 -25.59 -5.78
C SER A 25 7.29 -24.11 -5.55
N VAL A 26 6.33 -23.54 -6.24
CA VAL A 26 5.76 -22.23 -5.90
C VAL A 26 4.67 -22.45 -4.87
N VAL A 27 4.69 -21.72 -3.75
CA VAL A 27 3.76 -21.90 -2.64
C VAL A 27 2.97 -20.62 -2.41
N CYS A 28 1.64 -20.74 -2.29
CA CYS A 28 0.74 -19.62 -2.13
C CYS A 28 -0.33 -19.89 -1.05
N PRO A 29 -0.31 -19.17 0.07
CA PRO A 29 -1.43 -19.15 1.01
C PRO A 29 -2.52 -18.22 0.47
N THR A 30 -3.79 -18.61 0.54
CA THR A 30 -4.92 -17.76 0.13
C THR A 30 -6.08 -17.82 1.14
N TRP A 31 -6.92 -16.81 1.16
CA TRP A 31 -8.14 -16.74 1.97
C TRP A 31 -9.10 -15.68 1.44
N ASN A 32 -10.31 -16.11 1.03
CA ASN A 32 -11.36 -15.25 0.48
C ASN A 32 -10.88 -14.38 -0.70
N ARG A 33 -10.06 -14.97 -1.58
CA ARG A 33 -9.39 -14.31 -2.71
C ARG A 33 -9.79 -14.88 -4.08
N ARG A 34 -11.00 -15.46 -4.19
CA ARG A 34 -11.48 -16.08 -5.44
C ARG A 34 -11.25 -15.19 -6.68
N ALA A 35 -11.44 -13.87 -6.54
CA ALA A 35 -11.28 -12.93 -7.65
C ALA A 35 -9.81 -12.74 -8.11
N PHE A 36 -8.83 -13.09 -7.29
CA PHE A 36 -7.40 -12.97 -7.59
C PHE A 36 -6.79 -14.26 -8.14
N LEU A 37 -7.34 -15.41 -7.78
CA LEU A 37 -6.83 -16.73 -8.20
C LEU A 37 -6.66 -16.88 -9.72
N PRO A 38 -7.55 -16.38 -10.59
CA PRO A 38 -7.34 -16.44 -12.04
C PRO A 38 -6.04 -15.76 -12.49
N TYR A 39 -5.68 -14.65 -11.85
CA TYR A 39 -4.48 -13.88 -12.19
C TYR A 39 -3.22 -14.52 -11.61
N LEU A 40 -3.28 -15.08 -10.41
CA LEU A 40 -2.21 -15.92 -9.85
C LEU A 40 -1.88 -17.10 -10.77
N LEU A 41 -2.91 -17.84 -11.22
CA LEU A 41 -2.74 -18.97 -12.15
C LEU A 41 -2.13 -18.51 -13.47
N TYR A 42 -2.59 -17.37 -14.00
CA TYR A 42 -2.05 -16.78 -15.22
C TYR A 42 -0.56 -16.42 -15.02
N ILE A 43 -0.20 -15.68 -13.95
CA ILE A 43 1.18 -15.28 -13.63
C ILE A 43 2.08 -16.50 -13.48
N PHE A 44 1.60 -17.57 -12.82
CA PHE A 44 2.35 -18.82 -12.70
C PHE A 44 2.57 -19.52 -14.03
N GLN A 45 1.55 -19.59 -14.90
CA GLN A 45 1.66 -20.23 -16.21
C GLN A 45 2.66 -19.54 -17.12
N TYR A 46 2.78 -18.21 -17.03
CA TYR A 46 3.66 -17.39 -17.87
C TYR A 46 5.07 -17.16 -17.29
N GLN A 47 5.44 -17.87 -16.23
CA GLN A 47 6.84 -17.88 -15.79
C GLN A 47 7.74 -18.54 -16.86
N ASP A 48 8.94 -18.01 -17.06
CA ASP A 48 9.93 -18.50 -18.05
C ASP A 48 10.62 -19.83 -17.65
N TYR A 49 10.35 -20.30 -16.43
CA TYR A 49 10.87 -21.58 -15.93
C TYR A 49 10.11 -22.76 -16.57
N PRO A 50 10.79 -23.89 -16.96
CA PRO A 50 10.13 -25.01 -17.64
C PRO A 50 8.89 -25.54 -16.88
N ALA A 51 7.77 -25.72 -17.59
CA ALA A 51 6.50 -26.08 -16.98
C ALA A 51 6.51 -27.47 -16.32
N ASP A 52 7.29 -28.42 -16.89
CA ASP A 52 7.50 -29.77 -16.35
C ASP A 52 8.48 -29.81 -15.16
N ARG A 53 9.07 -28.66 -14.82
CA ARG A 53 10.03 -28.52 -13.72
C ARG A 53 9.54 -27.63 -12.60
N ARG A 54 8.25 -27.30 -12.58
CA ARG A 54 7.62 -26.49 -11.54
C ARG A 54 6.23 -26.98 -11.19
N GLU A 55 5.82 -26.74 -9.94
CA GLU A 55 4.46 -26.88 -9.45
C GLU A 55 4.01 -25.62 -8.72
N LEU A 56 2.71 -25.34 -8.71
CA LEU A 56 2.08 -24.37 -7.82
C LEU A 56 1.24 -25.11 -6.77
N ILE A 57 1.46 -24.79 -5.50
CA ILE A 57 0.68 -25.33 -4.39
C ILE A 57 -0.09 -24.18 -3.75
N ILE A 58 -1.40 -24.28 -3.77
CA ILE A 58 -2.31 -23.29 -3.15
C ILE A 58 -2.95 -23.95 -1.94
N LEU A 59 -2.77 -23.33 -0.77
CA LEU A 59 -3.48 -23.71 0.46
C LEU A 59 -4.50 -22.63 0.79
N ASP A 60 -5.76 -22.99 0.64
CA ASP A 60 -6.91 -22.12 0.78
C ASP A 60 -7.73 -22.49 2.03
N ASP A 61 -7.89 -21.55 2.93
CA ASP A 61 -8.74 -21.69 4.12
C ASP A 61 -9.96 -20.76 4.08
N SER A 62 -10.44 -20.46 2.86
CA SER A 62 -11.69 -19.73 2.62
C SER A 62 -12.90 -20.52 3.13
N GLU A 63 -13.98 -19.81 3.42
CA GLU A 63 -15.25 -20.44 3.83
C GLU A 63 -15.82 -21.39 2.76
N GLN A 64 -15.60 -21.05 1.48
CA GLN A 64 -15.99 -21.84 0.33
C GLN A 64 -14.75 -22.26 -0.46
N SER A 65 -14.71 -23.54 -0.86
CA SER A 65 -13.66 -24.07 -1.74
C SER A 65 -13.69 -23.38 -3.10
N ASN A 66 -12.50 -23.17 -3.67
CA ASN A 66 -12.31 -22.66 -5.02
C ASN A 66 -11.88 -23.77 -6.02
N GLU A 67 -12.08 -25.03 -5.67
CA GLU A 67 -11.69 -26.19 -6.49
C GLU A 67 -12.34 -26.14 -7.88
N ASP A 68 -13.59 -25.71 -7.97
CA ASP A 68 -14.32 -25.54 -9.23
C ASP A 68 -13.61 -24.55 -10.18
N LEU A 69 -13.12 -23.43 -9.64
CA LEU A 69 -12.39 -22.43 -10.39
C LEU A 69 -11.03 -22.97 -10.88
N ILE A 70 -10.32 -23.66 -9.99
CA ILE A 70 -9.01 -24.26 -10.35
C ILE A 70 -9.19 -25.31 -11.44
N ALA A 71 -10.18 -26.21 -11.29
CA ALA A 71 -10.48 -27.25 -12.28
C ALA A 71 -10.87 -26.66 -13.65
N MET A 72 -11.56 -25.53 -13.67
CA MET A 72 -11.96 -24.86 -14.91
C MET A 72 -10.76 -24.18 -15.62
N MET A 73 -9.78 -23.66 -14.85
CA MET A 73 -8.73 -22.79 -15.39
C MET A 73 -7.39 -23.51 -15.62
N VAL A 74 -7.17 -24.66 -15.01
CA VAL A 74 -5.91 -25.38 -15.07
C VAL A 74 -6.04 -26.61 -15.96
N ASP A 75 -5.22 -26.67 -17.03
CA ASP A 75 -5.02 -27.90 -17.79
C ASP A 75 -3.82 -28.67 -17.17
N PRO A 76 -4.06 -29.84 -16.56
CA PRO A 76 -3.00 -30.64 -15.95
C PRO A 76 -1.92 -31.10 -16.94
N ALA A 77 -2.24 -31.12 -18.25
CA ALA A 77 -1.26 -31.46 -19.29
C ALA A 77 -0.28 -30.31 -19.56
N VAL A 78 -0.64 -29.06 -19.17
CA VAL A 78 0.18 -27.87 -19.42
C VAL A 78 0.98 -27.45 -18.19
N CYS A 79 0.37 -27.51 -16.99
CA CYS A 79 1.04 -27.13 -15.77
C CYS A 79 0.54 -27.90 -14.54
N THR A 80 1.40 -28.08 -13.55
CA THR A 80 1.07 -28.77 -12.30
C THR A 80 0.61 -27.75 -11.28
N VAL A 81 -0.68 -27.81 -10.89
CA VAL A 81 -1.27 -27.03 -9.79
C VAL A 81 -1.90 -27.99 -8.79
N ARG A 82 -1.53 -27.82 -7.52
CA ARG A 82 -2.09 -28.58 -6.40
C ARG A 82 -2.86 -27.63 -5.52
N TYR A 83 -4.17 -27.76 -5.52
CA TYR A 83 -5.07 -27.00 -4.69
C TYR A 83 -5.50 -27.82 -3.49
N VAL A 84 -5.38 -27.26 -2.30
CA VAL A 84 -5.78 -27.88 -1.03
C VAL A 84 -6.67 -26.90 -0.27
N HIS A 85 -7.88 -27.34 0.06
CA HIS A 85 -8.83 -26.56 0.84
C HIS A 85 -8.85 -27.06 2.29
N SER A 86 -8.77 -26.12 3.25
CA SER A 86 -9.00 -26.36 4.66
C SER A 86 -10.34 -25.76 5.07
N SER A 87 -11.18 -26.54 5.69
CA SER A 87 -12.45 -26.05 6.26
C SER A 87 -12.25 -25.23 7.55
N GLU A 88 -11.07 -25.27 8.13
CA GLU A 88 -10.70 -24.50 9.31
C GLU A 88 -9.83 -23.32 8.93
N ARG A 89 -10.10 -22.14 9.52
CA ARG A 89 -9.27 -20.97 9.39
C ARG A 89 -7.92 -21.21 10.07
N LEU A 90 -6.83 -20.99 9.34
CA LEU A 90 -5.45 -21.21 9.78
C LEU A 90 -4.73 -19.89 9.98
N ASP A 91 -3.85 -19.83 11.00
CA ASP A 91 -2.91 -18.73 11.11
C ASP A 91 -1.89 -18.77 9.97
N LEU A 92 -1.40 -17.60 9.55
CA LEU A 92 -0.56 -17.47 8.38
C LEU A 92 0.74 -18.29 8.48
N GLY A 93 1.38 -18.25 9.65
CA GLY A 93 2.60 -19.03 9.90
C GLY A 93 2.39 -20.53 9.76
N LYS A 94 1.29 -21.06 10.33
CA LYS A 94 0.90 -22.47 10.20
C LYS A 94 0.63 -22.82 8.73
N LYS A 95 -0.08 -21.97 8.01
CA LYS A 95 -0.37 -22.17 6.59
C LYS A 95 0.91 -22.24 5.74
N ARG A 96 1.89 -21.35 5.99
CA ARG A 96 3.19 -21.38 5.30
C ARG A 96 4.01 -22.63 5.65
N ASN A 97 3.98 -23.11 6.90
CA ASN A 97 4.62 -24.35 7.29
C ASN A 97 4.02 -25.56 6.58
N MET A 98 2.68 -25.66 6.52
CA MET A 98 1.99 -26.73 5.77
C MET A 98 2.34 -26.71 4.28
N LEU A 99 2.41 -25.53 3.66
CA LEU A 99 2.84 -25.36 2.27
C LEU A 99 4.27 -25.87 2.06
N ASN A 100 5.18 -25.57 2.99
CA ASN A 100 6.56 -26.07 2.97
C ASN A 100 6.63 -27.60 3.05
N GLU A 101 5.79 -28.20 3.87
CA GLU A 101 5.69 -29.66 4.03
C GLU A 101 5.11 -30.32 2.77
N MET A 102 4.17 -29.67 2.08
CA MET A 102 3.57 -30.15 0.84
C MET A 102 4.51 -30.01 -0.35
N ALA A 103 5.47 -29.08 -0.33
CA ALA A 103 6.35 -28.80 -1.44
C ALA A 103 7.21 -30.02 -1.80
N SER A 104 7.29 -30.37 -3.10
CA SER A 104 8.15 -31.46 -3.61
C SER A 104 9.44 -30.96 -4.26
N GLY A 105 9.53 -29.65 -4.57
CA GLY A 105 10.65 -29.02 -5.21
C GLY A 105 11.95 -29.01 -4.40
N GLU A 106 13.07 -28.96 -5.07
CA GLU A 106 14.39 -28.69 -4.48
C GLU A 106 14.48 -27.24 -4.00
N TYR A 107 13.85 -26.33 -4.76
CA TYR A 107 13.67 -24.92 -4.40
C TYR A 107 12.20 -24.63 -4.14
N ILE A 108 11.93 -23.75 -3.18
CA ILE A 108 10.60 -23.28 -2.82
C ILE A 108 10.58 -21.77 -3.02
N ILE A 109 9.59 -21.26 -3.77
CA ILE A 109 9.42 -19.85 -4.10
C ILE A 109 8.05 -19.39 -3.56
N CYS A 110 8.03 -18.31 -2.78
CA CYS A 110 6.80 -17.77 -2.24
C CYS A 110 6.12 -16.83 -3.24
N PHE A 111 4.81 -17.05 -3.44
CA PHE A 111 3.90 -16.13 -4.11
C PHE A 111 2.77 -15.79 -3.14
N ASP A 112 2.33 -14.53 -3.15
CA ASP A 112 1.08 -14.11 -2.57
C ASP A 112 0.02 -14.03 -3.68
N ASP A 113 -1.26 -14.12 -3.36
CA ASP A 113 -2.31 -14.33 -4.33
C ASP A 113 -2.75 -13.05 -5.07
N ASP A 114 -2.36 -11.88 -4.55
CA ASP A 114 -2.83 -10.57 -5.01
C ASP A 114 -1.70 -9.66 -5.58
N ASP A 115 -0.46 -10.13 -5.60
CA ASP A 115 0.69 -9.37 -6.09
C ASP A 115 1.09 -9.75 -7.54
N TYR A 116 1.93 -8.92 -8.17
CA TYR A 116 2.49 -9.22 -9.48
C TYR A 116 3.90 -9.78 -9.37
N TYR A 117 4.15 -10.87 -10.08
CA TYR A 117 5.45 -11.52 -10.20
C TYR A 117 5.91 -11.46 -11.66
N PRO A 118 7.12 -10.93 -11.95
CA PRO A 118 7.61 -10.86 -13.30
C PRO A 118 7.87 -12.27 -13.87
N PRO A 119 7.84 -12.44 -15.21
CA PRO A 119 7.98 -13.75 -15.86
C PRO A 119 9.26 -14.49 -15.49
N ASN A 120 10.33 -13.79 -15.14
CA ASN A 120 11.62 -14.35 -14.76
C ASN A 120 11.83 -14.52 -13.26
N LYS A 121 10.78 -14.37 -12.44
CA LYS A 121 10.90 -14.48 -10.97
C LYS A 121 11.52 -15.81 -10.53
N ILE A 122 11.03 -16.92 -11.05
CA ILE A 122 11.50 -18.26 -10.67
C ILE A 122 12.94 -18.48 -11.16
N SER A 123 13.21 -18.25 -12.44
CA SER A 123 14.52 -18.48 -13.04
C SER A 123 15.62 -17.62 -12.45
N ALA A 124 15.35 -16.32 -12.25
CA ALA A 124 16.30 -15.38 -11.64
C ALA A 124 16.64 -15.77 -10.19
N GLN A 125 15.64 -16.17 -9.42
CA GLN A 125 15.83 -16.51 -8.01
C GLN A 125 16.61 -17.82 -7.83
N VAL A 126 16.28 -18.85 -8.61
CA VAL A 126 17.05 -20.10 -8.62
C VAL A 126 18.49 -19.85 -9.09
N ALA A 127 18.69 -19.08 -10.16
CA ALA A 127 20.03 -18.74 -10.65
C ALA A 127 20.86 -17.96 -9.61
N ALA A 128 20.25 -17.00 -8.91
CA ALA A 128 20.93 -16.23 -7.86
C ALA A 128 21.40 -17.13 -6.71
N MET A 129 20.57 -18.08 -6.26
CA MET A 129 20.95 -19.02 -5.21
C MET A 129 22.03 -19.99 -5.67
N GLN A 130 21.93 -20.54 -6.88
CA GLN A 130 22.93 -21.46 -7.42
C GLN A 130 24.30 -20.80 -7.64
N SER A 131 24.31 -19.59 -8.20
CA SER A 131 25.54 -18.86 -8.50
C SER A 131 26.33 -18.48 -7.26
N ASN A 132 25.63 -18.24 -6.15
CA ASN A 132 26.23 -17.82 -4.89
C ASN A 132 26.27 -18.94 -3.83
N ASN A 133 25.88 -20.16 -4.18
CA ASN A 133 25.73 -21.28 -3.25
C ASN A 133 24.92 -20.90 -1.99
N ALA A 134 23.86 -20.11 -2.18
CA ALA A 134 23.01 -19.61 -1.11
C ALA A 134 21.80 -20.52 -0.91
N LEU A 135 21.43 -20.73 0.34
CA LEU A 135 20.23 -21.49 0.69
C LEU A 135 18.96 -20.64 0.73
N PHE A 136 19.09 -19.32 0.76
CA PHE A 136 17.98 -18.40 0.82
C PHE A 136 18.25 -17.13 0.00
N SER A 137 17.21 -16.65 -0.68
CA SER A 137 17.23 -15.39 -1.43
C SER A 137 15.94 -14.61 -1.20
N GLY A 138 16.03 -13.29 -1.28
CA GLY A 138 14.90 -12.39 -1.13
C GLY A 138 15.31 -10.96 -1.43
N SER A 139 14.43 -10.01 -1.20
CA SER A 139 14.74 -8.59 -1.34
C SER A 139 14.36 -7.83 -0.08
N ASP A 140 15.26 -6.98 0.39
CA ASP A 140 15.07 -6.07 1.52
C ASP A 140 14.35 -4.78 1.14
N THR A 141 14.10 -4.58 -0.15
CA THR A 141 13.30 -3.49 -0.71
C THR A 141 12.30 -4.06 -1.70
N ILE A 142 11.15 -3.41 -1.84
CA ILE A 142 10.17 -3.72 -2.88
C ILE A 142 9.63 -2.45 -3.51
N TYR A 143 9.04 -2.61 -4.70
CA TYR A 143 8.17 -1.61 -5.29
C TYR A 143 6.73 -1.94 -4.93
N ILE A 144 5.95 -0.92 -4.56
CA ILE A 144 4.54 -1.02 -4.25
C ILE A 144 3.77 -0.09 -5.17
N TRP A 145 2.85 -0.64 -5.95
CA TRP A 145 1.88 0.16 -6.67
C TRP A 145 0.64 0.38 -5.80
N TYR A 146 0.33 1.63 -5.50
CA TYR A 146 -0.84 2.01 -4.73
C TYR A 146 -2.00 2.28 -5.68
N SER A 147 -2.94 1.36 -5.80
CA SER A 147 -4.04 1.43 -6.76
C SER A 147 -4.91 2.69 -6.59
N HIS A 148 -5.09 3.16 -5.37
CA HIS A 148 -5.90 4.34 -5.05
C HIS A 148 -5.18 5.68 -5.32
N LEU A 149 -3.86 5.66 -5.56
CA LEU A 149 -3.03 6.81 -5.94
C LEU A 149 -2.61 6.76 -7.39
N ASP A 150 -2.63 5.56 -7.99
CA ASP A 150 -2.02 5.22 -9.28
C ASP A 150 -0.53 5.62 -9.36
N LYS A 151 0.19 5.38 -8.27
CA LYS A 151 1.62 5.70 -8.13
C LYS A 151 2.41 4.53 -7.57
N ILE A 152 3.69 4.46 -7.96
CA ILE A 152 4.64 3.47 -7.44
C ILE A 152 5.61 4.14 -6.46
N TYR A 153 5.83 3.46 -5.35
CA TYR A 153 6.83 3.84 -4.34
C TYR A 153 7.78 2.68 -4.10
N GLN A 154 9.05 3.00 -3.82
CA GLN A 154 10.03 2.03 -3.38
C GLN A 154 10.20 2.15 -1.86
N THR A 155 10.12 1.02 -1.15
CA THR A 155 10.41 1.00 0.28
C THR A 155 11.87 1.36 0.56
N HIS A 156 12.17 1.87 1.76
CA HIS A 156 13.55 1.88 2.23
C HIS A 156 14.07 0.45 2.41
N SER A 157 15.39 0.27 2.45
CA SER A 157 15.99 -1.02 2.81
C SER A 157 15.68 -1.37 4.27
N PHE A 158 15.12 -2.54 4.49
CA PHE A 158 14.91 -3.09 5.84
C PHE A 158 16.19 -3.72 6.41
N GLY A 159 17.27 -3.77 5.62
CA GLY A 159 18.57 -4.26 6.04
C GLY A 159 18.98 -5.59 5.43
N LYS A 160 20.28 -5.84 5.36
CA LYS A 160 20.88 -6.98 4.65
C LYS A 160 20.44 -8.38 5.12
N TYR A 161 19.87 -8.48 6.30
CA TYR A 161 19.33 -9.73 6.88
C TYR A 161 17.81 -9.76 6.87
N HIS A 162 17.19 -8.83 6.17
CA HIS A 162 15.75 -8.75 6.03
C HIS A 162 15.35 -9.00 4.57
N ALA A 163 14.21 -9.61 4.38
CA ALA A 163 13.48 -9.69 3.12
C ALA A 163 11.99 -9.84 3.43
N LEU A 164 11.14 -9.47 2.49
CA LEU A 164 9.69 -9.59 2.61
C LEU A 164 9.22 -10.91 2.03
N ASN A 165 8.22 -11.54 2.63
CA ASN A 165 7.83 -12.92 2.33
C ASN A 165 7.49 -13.16 0.85
N GLY A 166 6.75 -12.27 0.19
CA GLY A 166 6.48 -12.37 -1.25
C GLY A 166 7.73 -12.35 -2.14
N THR A 167 8.90 -11.97 -1.58
CA THR A 167 10.19 -12.04 -2.28
C THR A 167 10.97 -13.33 -2.04
N PHE A 168 10.54 -14.18 -1.10
CA PHE A 168 11.30 -15.35 -0.66
C PHE A 168 11.47 -16.41 -1.74
N GLY A 169 12.68 -16.96 -1.78
CA GLY A 169 13.01 -18.22 -2.42
C GLY A 169 14.08 -18.91 -1.62
N TYR A 170 13.95 -20.20 -1.42
CA TYR A 170 14.91 -20.97 -0.63
C TYR A 170 15.05 -22.40 -1.11
N HIS A 171 16.24 -22.95 -0.92
CA HIS A 171 16.51 -24.35 -1.10
C HIS A 171 15.89 -25.16 0.04
N ARG A 172 15.35 -26.34 -0.24
CA ARG A 172 14.69 -27.21 0.76
C ARG A 172 15.52 -27.46 2.03
N ASN A 173 16.85 -27.51 1.90
CA ASN A 173 17.73 -27.67 3.07
C ASN A 173 17.68 -26.53 4.07
N PHE A 174 17.20 -25.36 3.65
CA PHE A 174 16.98 -24.22 4.54
C PHE A 174 15.98 -24.55 5.65
N LEU A 175 14.94 -25.31 5.32
CA LEU A 175 13.87 -25.71 6.26
C LEU A 175 14.35 -26.63 7.41
N LYS A 176 15.57 -27.16 7.34
CA LYS A 176 16.13 -27.97 8.44
C LYS A 176 16.31 -27.15 9.73
N ASN A 177 16.54 -25.85 9.61
CA ASN A 177 16.84 -24.95 10.72
C ASN A 177 15.92 -23.71 10.76
N HIS A 178 14.94 -23.64 9.88
CA HIS A 178 14.05 -22.48 9.73
C HIS A 178 12.59 -22.93 9.60
N ARG A 179 11.73 -22.33 10.44
CA ARG A 179 10.30 -22.59 10.48
C ARG A 179 9.57 -21.31 10.84
N TYR A 180 8.39 -21.10 10.27
CA TYR A 180 7.51 -20.05 10.73
C TYR A 180 6.94 -20.37 12.12
N GLU A 181 6.63 -19.37 12.91
CA GLU A 181 5.84 -19.54 14.12
C GLU A 181 4.40 -19.87 13.73
N ASP A 182 3.86 -20.99 14.18
CA ASP A 182 2.53 -21.45 13.75
C ASP A 182 1.41 -20.44 14.09
N ALA A 183 1.52 -19.74 15.22
CA ALA A 183 0.55 -18.73 15.67
C ALA A 183 0.74 -17.34 15.04
N ALA A 184 1.72 -17.16 14.14
CA ALA A 184 1.94 -15.87 13.50
C ALA A 184 0.82 -15.54 12.53
N THR A 185 0.19 -14.39 12.73
CA THR A 185 -0.84 -13.81 11.84
C THR A 185 -0.31 -12.67 11.01
N LEU A 186 0.83 -12.11 11.40
CA LEU A 186 1.52 -10.98 10.75
C LEU A 186 3.01 -11.00 11.12
N ALA A 187 3.87 -10.44 10.24
CA ALA A 187 5.32 -10.34 10.42
C ALA A 187 6.00 -11.70 10.69
N GLU A 188 5.50 -12.74 10.03
CA GLU A 188 5.96 -14.13 10.15
C GLU A 188 7.41 -14.34 9.70
N GLU A 189 7.97 -13.39 8.95
CA GLU A 189 9.36 -13.39 8.50
C GLU A 189 10.36 -13.39 9.66
N GLN A 190 10.02 -12.73 10.76
CA GLN A 190 10.92 -12.58 11.90
C GLN A 190 11.37 -13.94 12.45
N ALA A 191 10.43 -14.84 12.72
CA ALA A 191 10.74 -16.18 13.20
C ALA A 191 11.47 -17.00 12.13
N PHE A 192 11.00 -16.95 10.90
CA PHE A 192 11.57 -17.71 9.78
C PHE A 192 13.02 -17.29 9.45
N LEU A 193 13.38 -16.04 9.66
CA LEU A 193 14.72 -15.51 9.48
C LEU A 193 15.56 -15.46 10.78
N ASN A 194 15.15 -16.21 11.81
CA ASN A 194 15.84 -16.28 13.10
C ASN A 194 16.10 -14.87 13.70
N ASN A 195 15.05 -14.06 13.82
CA ASN A 195 15.12 -12.66 14.25
C ASN A 195 16.06 -11.80 13.39
N PHE A 196 15.98 -11.98 12.06
CA PHE A 196 16.77 -11.24 11.08
C PHE A 196 18.29 -11.36 11.27
N THR A 197 18.75 -12.58 11.61
CA THR A 197 20.19 -12.91 11.69
C THR A 197 20.64 -13.82 10.53
N THR A 198 19.70 -14.34 9.76
CA THR A 198 19.96 -15.29 8.66
C THR A 198 20.59 -14.55 7.46
N PRO A 199 21.69 -15.07 6.88
CA PRO A 199 22.25 -14.55 5.65
C PRO A 199 21.27 -14.69 4.48
N ILE A 200 21.09 -13.60 3.72
CA ILE A 200 20.16 -13.54 2.58
C ILE A 200 20.95 -13.16 1.33
N GLN A 201 20.80 -13.95 0.26
CA GLN A 201 21.20 -13.53 -1.07
C GLN A 201 20.19 -12.49 -1.56
N GLN A 202 20.55 -11.23 -1.51
CA GLN A 202 19.71 -10.15 -2.01
C GLN A 202 19.56 -10.24 -3.53
N ILE A 203 18.36 -10.06 -4.02
CA ILE A 203 18.01 -10.03 -5.45
C ILE A 203 17.44 -8.67 -5.82
N ASP A 204 17.46 -8.34 -7.10
CA ASP A 204 16.86 -7.12 -7.62
C ASP A 204 15.35 -7.09 -7.31
N PRO A 205 14.83 -6.07 -6.62
CA PRO A 205 13.42 -5.95 -6.31
C PRO A 205 12.52 -5.97 -7.54
N ARG A 206 13.01 -5.52 -8.71
CA ARG A 206 12.25 -5.59 -9.97
C ARG A 206 12.06 -7.03 -10.47
N GLN A 207 12.95 -7.95 -10.10
CA GLN A 207 12.83 -9.38 -10.39
C GLN A 207 12.10 -10.14 -9.28
N ALA A 208 11.90 -9.51 -8.13
CA ALA A 208 11.28 -10.14 -6.98
C ALA A 208 9.76 -10.07 -7.02
N ILE A 209 9.19 -8.87 -7.07
CA ILE A 209 7.76 -8.61 -6.94
C ILE A 209 7.44 -7.15 -7.29
N LEU A 210 6.27 -6.90 -7.86
CA LEU A 210 5.57 -5.63 -7.67
C LEU A 210 4.42 -5.88 -6.71
N CYS A 211 4.54 -5.35 -5.52
CA CYS A 211 3.50 -5.46 -4.51
C CYS A 211 2.32 -4.55 -4.87
N ILE A 212 1.10 -5.05 -4.72
CA ILE A 212 -0.11 -4.32 -5.09
C ILE A 212 -0.86 -3.88 -3.83
N SER A 213 -1.00 -2.56 -3.64
CA SER A 213 -1.84 -2.01 -2.58
C SER A 213 -3.25 -1.76 -3.11
N HIS A 214 -4.23 -2.49 -2.58
CA HIS A 214 -5.64 -2.37 -2.95
C HIS A 214 -6.57 -2.54 -1.73
N SER A 215 -7.86 -2.25 -1.90
CA SER A 215 -8.85 -2.23 -0.81
C SER A 215 -9.05 -3.58 -0.09
N ALA A 216 -8.69 -4.69 -0.75
CA ALA A 216 -8.86 -6.03 -0.19
C ALA A 216 -7.58 -6.60 0.47
N ASN A 217 -6.47 -5.84 0.58
CA ASN A 217 -5.28 -6.32 1.29
C ASN A 217 -5.59 -6.60 2.77
N THR A 218 -5.00 -7.64 3.32
CA THR A 218 -5.10 -7.98 4.75
C THR A 218 -4.35 -6.96 5.61
N TYR A 219 -3.18 -6.50 5.15
CA TYR A 219 -2.38 -5.46 5.79
C TYR A 219 -2.53 -4.12 5.07
N ASP A 220 -2.74 -3.05 5.82
CA ASP A 220 -2.81 -1.70 5.26
C ASP A 220 -1.40 -1.19 4.87
N LYS A 221 -1.09 -1.28 3.57
CA LYS A 221 0.20 -0.88 3.03
C LYS A 221 0.44 0.65 3.06
N ASP A 222 -0.57 1.47 3.34
CA ASP A 222 -0.42 2.93 3.44
C ASP A 222 0.51 3.33 4.60
N PHE A 223 0.63 2.51 5.63
CA PHE A 223 1.61 2.73 6.68
C PHE A 223 3.07 2.62 6.21
N VAL A 224 3.32 1.88 5.12
CA VAL A 224 4.66 1.77 4.53
C VAL A 224 4.94 2.94 3.59
N LEU A 225 3.89 3.49 2.97
CA LEU A 225 3.98 4.61 2.04
C LEU A 225 4.73 5.81 2.65
N GLY A 226 4.40 6.18 3.89
CA GLY A 226 4.99 7.34 4.56
C GLY A 226 6.51 7.28 4.78
N SER A 227 7.12 6.10 4.70
CA SER A 227 8.57 5.89 4.78
C SER A 227 9.19 5.46 3.44
N SER A 228 8.39 5.37 2.38
CA SER A 228 8.83 4.96 1.05
C SER A 228 9.22 6.17 0.20
N LYS A 229 9.97 5.94 -0.87
CA LYS A 229 10.39 6.97 -1.83
C LYS A 229 9.51 6.92 -3.07
N PRO A 230 8.98 8.04 -3.56
CA PRO A 230 8.36 8.09 -4.87
C PRO A 230 9.38 7.73 -5.94
N VAL A 231 8.93 7.05 -6.99
CA VAL A 231 9.76 6.71 -8.15
C VAL A 231 9.03 7.10 -9.43
N ASP A 232 9.79 7.54 -10.42
CA ASP A 232 9.27 7.88 -11.75
C ASP A 232 9.10 6.59 -12.58
N LEU A 233 8.19 5.72 -12.11
CA LEU A 233 7.83 4.45 -12.74
C LEU A 233 6.32 4.31 -12.73
N THR A 234 5.79 3.73 -13.80
CA THR A 234 4.37 3.45 -13.99
C THR A 234 4.09 1.96 -13.84
N LEU A 235 2.82 1.58 -13.76
CA LEU A 235 2.42 0.18 -13.74
C LEU A 235 2.88 -0.56 -15.00
N GLU A 236 2.91 0.12 -16.14
CA GLU A 236 3.34 -0.38 -17.45
C GLU A 236 4.83 -0.74 -17.51
N ASP A 237 5.67 -0.11 -16.66
CA ASP A 237 7.11 -0.44 -16.56
C ASP A 237 7.36 -1.81 -15.90
N PHE A 238 6.37 -2.34 -15.19
CA PHE A 238 6.41 -3.67 -14.57
C PHE A 238 5.54 -4.67 -15.33
N VAL A 239 4.30 -4.28 -15.64
CA VAL A 239 3.27 -5.17 -16.18
C VAL A 239 3.09 -4.89 -17.66
N THR A 240 3.72 -5.69 -18.51
CA THR A 240 3.63 -5.55 -19.98
C THR A 240 2.45 -6.31 -20.58
N ASP A 241 1.91 -7.30 -19.87
CA ASP A 241 0.73 -8.05 -20.31
C ASP A 241 -0.55 -7.24 -20.17
N ARG A 242 -1.29 -7.11 -21.28
CA ARG A 242 -2.50 -6.28 -21.35
C ARG A 242 -3.64 -6.76 -20.45
N SER A 243 -3.77 -8.08 -20.26
CA SER A 243 -4.82 -8.66 -19.44
C SER A 243 -4.59 -8.39 -17.96
N LEU A 244 -3.33 -8.58 -17.50
CA LEU A 244 -2.92 -8.26 -16.13
C LEU A 244 -2.99 -6.74 -15.89
N LEU A 245 -2.54 -5.93 -16.84
CA LEU A 245 -2.62 -4.48 -16.73
C LEU A 245 -4.07 -4.01 -16.59
N SER A 246 -4.98 -4.54 -17.42
CA SER A 246 -6.42 -4.26 -17.31
C SER A 246 -7.00 -4.69 -15.95
N HIS A 247 -6.53 -5.83 -15.40
CA HIS A 247 -6.96 -6.26 -14.06
C HIS A 247 -6.54 -5.28 -12.98
N TYR A 248 -5.25 -4.92 -12.92
CA TYR A 248 -4.76 -3.99 -11.92
C TYR A 248 -5.40 -2.60 -12.04
N ARG A 249 -5.56 -2.08 -13.26
CA ARG A 249 -6.26 -0.81 -13.50
C ARG A 249 -7.70 -0.83 -12.97
N ARG A 250 -8.41 -1.97 -13.04
CA ARG A 250 -9.74 -2.09 -12.44
C ARG A 250 -9.74 -2.00 -10.91
N LEU A 251 -8.66 -2.41 -10.24
CA LEU A 251 -8.55 -2.27 -8.79
C LEU A 251 -8.55 -0.79 -8.36
N SER A 252 -7.97 0.11 -9.15
CA SER A 252 -7.99 1.55 -8.88
C SER A 252 -9.37 2.18 -9.09
N GLN A 253 -10.22 1.56 -9.90
CA GLN A 253 -11.54 2.04 -10.29
C GLN A 253 -12.68 1.32 -9.56
N ALA A 254 -12.36 0.39 -8.66
CA ALA A 254 -13.38 -0.37 -7.93
C ALA A 254 -14.35 0.58 -7.23
N PRO A 255 -15.67 0.38 -7.39
CA PRO A 255 -16.67 1.20 -6.70
C PRO A 255 -16.52 1.02 -5.19
N LEU A 256 -16.62 2.12 -4.46
CA LEU A 256 -16.66 2.09 -3.00
C LEU A 256 -18.08 1.75 -2.55
N SER A 257 -18.22 0.86 -1.57
CA SER A 257 -19.50 0.48 -0.98
C SER A 257 -19.92 1.46 0.13
N THR A 258 -18.95 2.18 0.70
CA THR A 258 -19.13 3.11 1.81
C THR A 258 -19.02 4.55 1.31
N SER A 259 -19.97 5.41 1.64
CA SER A 259 -19.87 6.86 1.47
C SER A 259 -19.34 7.52 2.75
N VAL A 260 -18.84 8.74 2.63
CA VAL A 260 -18.40 9.56 3.79
C VAL A 260 -19.60 10.22 4.45
N GLU A 261 -19.61 10.26 5.77
CA GLU A 261 -20.66 10.90 6.61
C GLU A 261 -20.50 12.44 6.64
N TRP A 262 -20.58 13.06 5.45
CA TRP A 262 -20.38 14.52 5.28
C TRP A 262 -21.35 15.37 6.08
N GLN A 263 -22.48 14.83 6.51
CA GLN A 263 -23.46 15.53 7.35
C GLN A 263 -22.91 15.97 8.72
N ALA A 264 -21.75 15.45 9.11
CA ALA A 264 -21.01 15.94 10.27
C ALA A 264 -20.61 17.42 10.14
N PHE A 265 -20.51 17.93 8.92
CA PHE A 265 -20.18 19.30 8.60
C PHE A 265 -21.39 20.04 8.01
N ASP A 266 -21.59 21.29 8.41
CA ASP A 266 -22.69 22.12 7.89
C ASP A 266 -22.45 22.48 6.42
N LYS A 267 -21.23 22.91 6.09
CA LYS A 267 -20.79 23.23 4.74
C LYS A 267 -19.39 22.68 4.43
N VAL A 268 -19.15 22.46 3.14
CA VAL A 268 -17.84 22.08 2.56
C VAL A 268 -17.46 23.20 1.59
N ALA A 269 -16.49 24.01 1.97
CA ALA A 269 -15.94 25.09 1.17
C ALA A 269 -14.77 24.58 0.35
N VAL A 270 -14.88 24.66 -0.97
CA VAL A 270 -13.82 24.27 -1.91
C VAL A 270 -13.18 25.54 -2.47
N LEU A 271 -11.92 25.76 -2.08
CA LEU A 271 -11.11 26.87 -2.57
C LEU A 271 -10.59 26.52 -3.96
N TYR A 272 -10.77 27.38 -4.94
CA TYR A 272 -10.33 27.12 -6.30
C TYR A 272 -9.90 28.39 -7.03
N ASP A 273 -8.91 28.27 -7.91
CA ASP A 273 -8.54 29.29 -8.88
C ASP A 273 -9.58 29.28 -10.02
N PRO A 274 -10.29 30.42 -10.28
CA PRO A 274 -11.25 30.51 -11.37
C PRO A 274 -10.65 30.29 -12.76
N GLN A 275 -9.33 30.36 -12.92
CA GLN A 275 -8.63 30.09 -14.18
C GLN A 275 -8.20 28.63 -14.33
N SER A 276 -8.33 27.80 -13.27
CA SER A 276 -8.00 26.37 -13.27
C SER A 276 -9.23 25.51 -13.59
N ASP A 277 -9.01 24.41 -14.28
CA ASP A 277 -10.04 23.40 -14.57
C ASP A 277 -10.23 22.37 -13.44
N GLU A 278 -9.59 22.56 -12.27
CA GLU A 278 -9.55 21.56 -11.19
C GLU A 278 -10.88 21.42 -10.43
N LEU A 279 -11.69 22.47 -10.33
CA LEU A 279 -12.93 22.47 -9.55
C LEU A 279 -13.90 21.36 -9.99
N ALA A 280 -14.16 21.23 -11.29
CA ALA A 280 -15.18 20.31 -11.78
C ALA A 280 -14.84 18.84 -11.50
N PRO A 281 -13.62 18.33 -11.76
CA PRO A 281 -13.20 16.99 -11.35
C PRO A 281 -13.22 16.78 -9.85
N HIS A 282 -12.82 17.79 -9.05
CA HIS A 282 -12.83 17.71 -7.60
C HIS A 282 -14.25 17.56 -7.03
N VAL A 283 -15.20 18.38 -7.53
CA VAL A 283 -16.62 18.29 -7.17
C VAL A 283 -17.20 16.91 -7.52
N GLN A 284 -16.86 16.34 -8.67
CA GLN A 284 -17.27 14.99 -9.03
C GLN A 284 -16.73 13.93 -8.06
N SER A 285 -15.48 14.09 -7.62
CA SER A 285 -14.87 13.20 -6.61
C SER A 285 -15.59 13.27 -5.28
N LEU A 286 -15.95 14.47 -4.79
CA LEU A 286 -16.71 14.66 -3.56
C LEU A 286 -18.11 14.06 -3.63
N ILE A 287 -18.82 14.26 -4.76
CA ILE A 287 -20.14 13.66 -4.99
C ILE A 287 -20.05 12.13 -5.02
N ALA A 288 -19.02 11.58 -5.66
CA ALA A 288 -18.77 10.14 -5.69
C ALA A 288 -18.48 9.55 -4.28
N LEU A 289 -18.00 10.38 -3.35
CA LEU A 289 -17.82 10.05 -1.93
C LEU A 289 -19.07 10.33 -1.09
N GLY A 290 -20.19 10.72 -1.70
CA GLY A 290 -21.48 10.91 -1.04
C GLY A 290 -21.80 12.34 -0.58
N LEU A 291 -20.98 13.37 -0.95
CA LEU A 291 -21.29 14.76 -0.61
C LEU A 291 -22.54 15.23 -1.36
N LYS A 292 -23.46 15.83 -0.63
CA LYS A 292 -24.64 16.45 -1.22
C LYS A 292 -24.32 17.84 -1.78
N ARG A 293 -24.89 18.16 -2.94
CA ARG A 293 -24.62 19.46 -3.62
C ARG A 293 -24.97 20.68 -2.78
N GLU A 294 -25.99 20.58 -1.94
CA GLU A 294 -26.43 21.66 -1.04
C GLU A 294 -25.45 22.00 0.09
N GLN A 295 -24.54 21.08 0.41
CA GLN A 295 -23.47 21.32 1.39
C GLN A 295 -22.24 21.96 0.74
N LEU A 296 -22.08 21.84 -0.58
CA LEU A 296 -20.92 22.31 -1.32
C LEU A 296 -20.99 23.82 -1.54
N VAL A 297 -19.91 24.52 -1.21
CA VAL A 297 -19.74 25.96 -1.45
C VAL A 297 -18.41 26.19 -2.17
N PRO A 298 -18.43 26.42 -3.48
CA PRO A 298 -17.22 26.84 -4.19
C PRO A 298 -16.82 28.25 -3.78
N VAL A 299 -15.56 28.44 -3.38
CA VAL A 299 -14.99 29.72 -2.97
C VAL A 299 -13.88 30.07 -3.95
N ALA A 300 -14.14 31.04 -4.82
CA ALA A 300 -13.13 31.54 -5.75
C ALA A 300 -12.06 32.32 -4.99
N VAL A 301 -10.81 31.95 -5.17
CA VAL A 301 -9.64 32.60 -4.56
C VAL A 301 -8.77 33.27 -5.60
N ASN A 302 -8.06 34.31 -5.20
CA ASN A 302 -7.06 34.91 -6.05
C ASN A 302 -5.73 34.13 -5.88
N PRO A 303 -5.18 33.51 -6.93
CA PRO A 303 -3.94 32.75 -6.82
C PRO A 303 -2.71 33.59 -6.44
N ALA A 304 -2.80 34.93 -6.52
CA ALA A 304 -1.75 35.83 -6.03
C ALA A 304 -1.77 36.04 -4.51
N ASP A 305 -2.89 35.71 -3.84
CA ASP A 305 -2.99 35.79 -2.38
C ASP A 305 -2.25 34.60 -1.74
N SER A 306 -1.72 34.82 -0.53
CA SER A 306 -1.14 33.73 0.23
C SER A 306 -2.21 32.69 0.63
N GLU A 307 -1.80 31.43 0.84
CA GLU A 307 -2.67 30.36 1.33
C GLU A 307 -3.42 30.79 2.61
N LEU A 308 -2.72 31.44 3.54
CA LEU A 308 -3.31 31.97 4.77
C LEU A 308 -4.44 32.96 4.48
N GLU A 309 -4.26 33.85 3.51
CA GLU A 309 -5.27 34.85 3.11
C GLU A 309 -6.49 34.18 2.48
N GLN A 310 -6.26 33.21 1.58
CA GLN A 310 -7.34 32.45 0.96
C GLN A 310 -8.19 31.70 2.00
N HIS A 311 -7.54 31.05 2.96
CA HIS A 311 -8.22 30.35 4.06
C HIS A 311 -8.94 31.33 5.01
N ARG A 312 -8.36 32.51 5.26
CA ARG A 312 -8.98 33.56 6.04
C ARG A 312 -10.29 34.04 5.39
N GLN A 313 -10.29 34.31 4.09
CA GLN A 313 -11.49 34.73 3.34
C GLN A 313 -12.60 33.67 3.43
N ALA A 314 -12.27 32.38 3.30
CA ALA A 314 -13.23 31.29 3.43
C ALA A 314 -13.84 31.20 4.83
N LEU A 315 -13.04 31.42 5.89
CA LEU A 315 -13.52 31.42 7.27
C LEU A 315 -14.35 32.69 7.60
N GLU A 316 -14.01 33.84 7.02
CA GLU A 316 -14.80 35.05 7.15
C GLU A 316 -16.19 34.91 6.49
N LEU A 317 -16.23 34.24 5.31
CA LEU A 317 -17.48 33.85 4.67
C LEU A 317 -18.32 32.95 5.63
N ALA A 318 -17.70 31.90 6.16
CA ALA A 318 -18.35 30.95 7.06
C ALA A 318 -18.90 31.65 8.33
N GLN A 319 -18.16 32.59 8.89
CA GLN A 319 -18.57 33.38 10.01
C GLN A 319 -19.76 34.31 9.65
N GLY A 320 -19.69 35.00 8.50
CA GLY A 320 -20.73 35.91 8.02
C GLY A 320 -22.05 35.20 7.75
N GLU A 321 -22.01 34.01 7.21
CA GLU A 321 -23.15 33.13 6.91
C GLU A 321 -23.65 32.35 8.16
N GLY A 322 -22.92 32.40 9.26
CA GLY A 322 -23.32 31.75 10.52
C GLY A 322 -23.26 30.21 10.46
N TRP A 323 -22.35 29.64 9.68
CA TRP A 323 -22.23 28.16 9.59
C TRP A 323 -21.78 27.57 10.92
N ARG A 324 -22.43 26.47 11.31
CA ARG A 324 -22.10 25.74 12.55
C ARG A 324 -20.77 25.00 12.48
N SER A 325 -20.35 24.63 11.29
CA SER A 325 -19.04 24.07 11.01
C SER A 325 -18.76 24.18 9.52
N VAL A 326 -17.49 24.28 9.13
CA VAL A 326 -17.06 24.30 7.74
C VAL A 326 -15.86 23.40 7.56
N LEU A 327 -15.90 22.54 6.54
CA LEU A 327 -14.72 21.83 6.02
C LEU A 327 -14.13 22.66 4.88
N LEU A 328 -12.88 23.06 5.01
CA LEU A 328 -12.12 23.74 3.97
C LEU A 328 -11.31 22.72 3.19
N LEU A 329 -11.36 22.81 1.89
CA LEU A 329 -10.64 21.95 0.93
C LEU A 329 -10.04 22.82 -0.18
N ASP A 330 -8.82 22.54 -0.57
CA ASP A 330 -8.28 23.02 -1.83
C ASP A 330 -8.78 22.13 -2.99
N ALA A 331 -9.04 22.71 -4.18
CA ALA A 331 -9.53 21.95 -5.34
C ALA A 331 -8.52 20.90 -5.86
N SER A 332 -7.23 21.03 -5.53
CA SER A 332 -6.17 20.08 -5.86
C SER A 332 -6.14 18.84 -4.93
N VAL A 333 -6.84 18.88 -3.80
CA VAL A 333 -6.88 17.79 -2.80
C VAL A 333 -7.44 16.50 -3.40
N LYS A 334 -6.78 15.39 -3.10
CA LYS A 334 -7.23 14.03 -3.44
C LYS A 334 -7.63 13.28 -2.17
N PHE A 335 -8.47 12.26 -2.32
CA PHE A 335 -8.97 11.43 -1.23
C PHE A 335 -8.53 9.99 -1.37
N VAL A 336 -8.23 9.35 -0.24
CA VAL A 336 -7.89 7.92 -0.18
C VAL A 336 -9.13 7.07 -0.44
N ARG A 337 -9.20 6.41 -1.58
CA ARG A 337 -10.32 5.59 -2.02
C ARG A 337 -10.19 4.13 -1.57
N LYS A 338 -10.19 3.91 -0.25
CA LYS A 338 -10.11 2.58 0.39
C LYS A 338 -11.22 2.43 1.41
N GLU A 339 -11.92 1.30 1.38
CA GLU A 339 -13.01 1.01 2.33
C GLU A 339 -12.58 1.15 3.80
N MET A 340 -11.36 0.72 4.14
CA MET A 340 -10.84 0.84 5.51
C MET A 340 -10.68 2.30 5.93
N SER A 341 -10.14 3.15 5.05
CA SER A 341 -9.97 4.58 5.31
C SER A 341 -11.33 5.26 5.48
N LEU A 342 -12.31 4.94 4.63
CA LEU A 342 -13.68 5.44 4.73
C LEU A 342 -14.34 5.03 6.04
N LYS A 343 -14.17 3.80 6.49
CA LYS A 343 -14.68 3.34 7.79
C LYS A 343 -14.04 4.12 8.95
N THR A 344 -12.73 4.37 8.90
CA THR A 344 -12.03 5.15 9.93
C THR A 344 -12.52 6.59 9.98
N VAL A 345 -12.65 7.24 8.82
CA VAL A 345 -13.23 8.59 8.72
C VAL A 345 -14.62 8.63 9.33
N ASN A 346 -15.51 7.72 8.93
CA ASN A 346 -16.89 7.69 9.41
C ASN A 346 -16.97 7.39 10.91
N GLN A 347 -16.07 6.57 11.47
CA GLN A 347 -16.00 6.37 12.91
C GLN A 347 -15.73 7.68 13.68
N LEU A 348 -14.90 8.57 13.14
CA LEU A 348 -14.68 9.90 13.70
C LEU A 348 -15.91 10.79 13.48
N LEU A 349 -16.37 10.92 12.23
CA LEU A 349 -17.43 11.87 11.86
C LEU A 349 -18.75 11.62 12.60
N ILE A 350 -19.16 10.36 12.76
CA ILE A 350 -20.35 9.97 13.52
C ILE A 350 -20.24 10.38 15.00
N ARG A 351 -19.03 10.44 15.55
CA ARG A 351 -18.80 10.77 16.96
C ARG A 351 -18.57 12.25 17.22
N LEU A 352 -18.30 13.06 16.18
CA LEU A 352 -18.03 14.50 16.32
C LEU A 352 -19.12 15.27 17.11
N PRO A 353 -20.43 14.99 16.97
CA PRO A 353 -21.45 15.66 17.76
C PRO A 353 -21.34 15.42 19.28
N HIS A 354 -20.58 14.39 19.68
CA HIS A 354 -20.40 13.98 21.09
C HIS A 354 -19.01 14.29 21.63
N ILE A 355 -18.17 14.97 20.85
CA ILE A 355 -16.79 15.34 21.20
C ILE A 355 -16.72 16.88 21.22
N ASP A 356 -16.07 17.44 22.22
CA ASP A 356 -15.70 18.85 22.20
C ASP A 356 -14.44 19.02 21.33
N TRP A 357 -14.65 19.49 20.10
CA TRP A 357 -13.59 19.66 19.10
C TRP A 357 -13.58 21.08 18.54
N GLN A 358 -12.41 21.59 18.21
CA GLN A 358 -12.23 22.89 17.59
C GLN A 358 -11.87 22.75 16.11
N VAL A 359 -10.96 21.82 15.77
CA VAL A 359 -10.55 21.55 14.40
C VAL A 359 -10.42 20.04 14.18
N VAL A 360 -10.78 19.57 12.98
CA VAL A 360 -10.56 18.20 12.52
C VAL A 360 -9.76 18.22 11.23
N LEU A 361 -8.58 17.61 11.23
CA LEU A 361 -7.71 17.49 10.08
C LEU A 361 -8.03 16.16 9.36
N LEU A 362 -8.59 16.23 8.15
CA LEU A 362 -8.76 15.07 7.28
C LEU A 362 -7.49 14.81 6.46
N GLY A 363 -6.67 15.84 6.24
CA GLY A 363 -5.39 15.76 5.54
C GLY A 363 -4.41 16.81 6.03
N ALA A 364 -3.29 16.35 6.61
CA ALA A 364 -2.19 17.19 7.06
C ALA A 364 -0.89 16.37 7.18
N ARG A 365 0.24 17.07 7.17
CA ARG A 365 1.54 16.50 7.54
C ARG A 365 1.69 16.59 9.05
N TYR A 366 1.56 15.47 9.74
CA TYR A 366 1.70 15.44 11.21
C TYR A 366 3.17 15.40 11.63
N ASN A 367 3.56 16.30 12.54
CA ASN A 367 4.87 16.32 13.18
C ASN A 367 4.81 15.68 14.57
N SER A 368 3.71 15.90 15.32
CA SER A 368 3.48 15.32 16.65
C SER A 368 2.00 15.04 16.88
N ILE A 369 1.67 13.82 17.30
CA ILE A 369 0.31 13.38 17.59
C ILE A 369 0.26 12.48 18.81
N SER A 370 -0.92 12.38 19.43
CA SER A 370 -1.25 11.43 20.49
C SER A 370 -2.43 10.54 20.04
N PRO A 371 -2.20 9.28 19.68
CA PRO A 371 -3.26 8.38 19.22
C PRO A 371 -4.36 8.19 20.26
N LEU A 372 -5.62 8.17 19.82
CA LEU A 372 -6.77 7.92 20.69
C LEU A 372 -7.05 6.42 20.79
N LYS A 373 -6.84 5.82 21.96
CA LYS A 373 -7.09 4.39 22.20
C LYS A 373 -8.53 3.96 21.87
N ALA A 374 -9.50 4.85 22.10
CA ALA A 374 -10.92 4.59 21.86
C ALA A 374 -11.34 4.70 20.38
N LEU A 375 -10.48 5.25 19.52
CA LEU A 375 -10.73 5.51 18.11
C LEU A 375 -9.45 5.20 17.30
N PRO A 376 -9.18 3.93 16.97
CA PRO A 376 -8.03 3.56 16.16
C PRO A 376 -8.01 4.34 14.82
N GLY A 377 -6.85 4.87 14.43
CA GLY A 377 -6.70 5.71 13.24
C GLY A 377 -7.05 7.18 13.45
N VAL A 378 -7.44 7.58 14.68
CA VAL A 378 -7.67 8.97 15.07
C VAL A 378 -6.67 9.38 16.15
N ALA A 379 -6.17 10.59 16.07
CA ALA A 379 -5.24 11.13 17.06
C ALA A 379 -5.62 12.56 17.47
N ARG A 380 -5.23 12.95 18.68
CA ARG A 380 -5.10 14.35 19.05
C ARG A 380 -3.84 14.89 18.38
N VAL A 381 -3.96 15.99 17.66
CA VAL A 381 -2.86 16.63 16.96
C VAL A 381 -2.22 17.66 17.89
N LEU A 382 -0.89 17.59 18.03
CA LEU A 382 -0.08 18.48 18.86
C LEU A 382 0.79 19.40 18.02
N ASP A 383 1.15 18.94 16.81
CA ASP A 383 1.90 19.70 15.82
C ASP A 383 1.66 19.10 14.43
N ALA A 384 1.27 19.95 13.48
CA ALA A 384 1.09 19.59 12.08
C ALA A 384 1.27 20.83 11.21
N GLY A 385 1.62 20.60 9.94
CA GLY A 385 1.67 21.58 8.87
C GLY A 385 1.06 21.03 7.59
N CYS A 386 1.05 21.85 6.53
CA CYS A 386 0.52 21.46 5.22
C CYS A 386 -0.90 20.90 5.32
N GLY A 387 -1.78 21.60 6.00
CA GLY A 387 -3.18 21.19 6.19
C GLY A 387 -4.04 21.47 4.98
N CYS A 388 -4.22 20.48 4.12
CA CYS A 388 -4.94 20.62 2.85
C CYS A 388 -6.44 20.37 2.96
N ALA A 389 -6.89 19.74 4.04
CA ALA A 389 -8.29 19.44 4.28
C ALA A 389 -8.58 19.47 5.80
N TYR A 390 -9.28 20.50 6.27
CA TYR A 390 -9.58 20.63 7.69
C TYR A 390 -10.93 21.25 7.95
N ALA A 391 -11.62 20.74 8.95
CA ALA A 391 -12.89 21.30 9.40
C ALA A 391 -12.69 22.17 10.64
N VAL A 392 -13.42 23.28 10.70
CA VAL A 392 -13.44 24.21 11.84
C VAL A 392 -14.84 24.25 12.44
N ASN A 393 -14.92 24.10 13.76
CA ASN A 393 -16.17 24.32 14.51
C ASN A 393 -16.55 25.80 14.48
N GLY A 394 -17.81 26.12 14.19
CA GLY A 394 -18.27 27.50 14.04
C GLY A 394 -18.00 28.37 15.27
N SER A 395 -18.10 27.80 16.48
CA SER A 395 -17.77 28.51 17.73
C SER A 395 -16.29 28.90 17.84
N TYR A 396 -15.40 28.20 17.13
CA TYR A 396 -13.95 28.42 17.13
C TYR A 396 -13.46 29.34 15.99
N ILE A 397 -14.28 29.58 14.97
CA ILE A 397 -13.90 30.43 13.81
C ILE A 397 -13.41 31.81 14.24
N PRO A 398 -14.08 32.56 15.17
CA PRO A 398 -13.61 33.88 15.59
C PRO A 398 -12.22 33.87 16.22
N THR A 399 -11.91 32.82 17.00
CA THR A 399 -10.60 32.64 17.63
C THR A 399 -9.53 32.37 16.58
N LEU A 400 -9.79 31.46 15.64
CA LEU A 400 -8.86 31.11 14.58
C LEU A 400 -8.58 32.32 13.67
N LEU A 401 -9.60 33.07 13.29
CA LEU A 401 -9.46 34.29 12.48
C LEU A 401 -8.60 35.35 13.19
N ALA A 402 -8.74 35.52 14.52
CA ALA A 402 -7.89 36.44 15.27
C ALA A 402 -6.39 36.06 15.17
N HIS A 403 -6.08 34.77 15.18
CA HIS A 403 -4.72 34.28 15.00
C HIS A 403 -4.23 34.41 13.55
N TYR A 404 -5.07 34.12 12.55
CA TYR A 404 -4.71 34.25 11.13
C TYR A 404 -4.33 35.69 10.75
N ARG A 405 -4.96 36.69 11.35
CA ARG A 405 -4.64 38.13 11.15
C ARG A 405 -3.24 38.52 11.63
N GLN A 406 -2.62 37.72 12.49
CA GLN A 406 -1.33 38.00 13.12
C GLN A 406 -0.21 37.07 12.63
N ALA A 407 -0.56 36.01 11.88
CA ALA A 407 0.37 35.00 11.44
C ALA A 407 0.98 35.34 10.06
N GLU A 408 2.17 34.84 9.82
CA GLU A 408 2.83 34.93 8.50
C GLU A 408 2.33 33.86 7.54
N ASN A 409 2.02 32.66 8.06
CA ASN A 409 1.49 31.53 7.30
C ASN A 409 0.75 30.55 8.21
N LEU A 410 0.07 29.56 7.65
CA LEU A 410 -0.71 28.57 8.39
C LEU A 410 0.16 27.74 9.34
N ASP A 411 1.31 27.26 8.85
CA ASP A 411 2.21 26.40 9.63
C ASP A 411 2.78 27.10 10.87
N ALA A 412 2.97 28.41 10.82
CA ALA A 412 3.42 29.21 11.98
C ALA A 412 2.30 29.44 13.00
N CYS A 413 1.05 29.52 12.56
CA CYS A 413 -0.11 29.78 13.41
C CYS A 413 -0.55 28.55 14.22
N TRP A 414 -0.56 27.39 13.59
CA TRP A 414 -1.26 26.21 14.08
C TRP A 414 -0.68 25.55 15.35
N PRO A 415 0.65 25.39 15.53
CA PRO A 415 1.19 24.64 16.66
C PRO A 415 0.75 25.13 18.02
N ALA A 416 0.69 26.46 18.24
CA ALA A 416 0.23 27.04 19.50
C ALA A 416 -1.27 26.75 19.76
N GLN A 417 -2.07 26.72 18.69
CA GLN A 417 -3.51 26.43 18.77
C GLN A 417 -3.76 24.94 19.05
N MET A 418 -2.99 24.05 18.43
CA MET A 418 -3.08 22.60 18.63
C MET A 418 -2.76 22.20 20.07
N GLN A 419 -1.82 22.87 20.71
CA GLN A 419 -1.47 22.62 22.12
C GLN A 419 -2.57 23.06 23.09
N SER A 420 -3.25 24.17 22.79
CA SER A 420 -4.22 24.80 23.68
C SER A 420 -5.66 24.34 23.47
N HIS A 421 -5.98 23.79 22.29
CA HIS A 421 -7.33 23.43 21.88
C HIS A 421 -7.39 21.97 21.39
N CYS A 422 -8.60 21.40 21.29
CA CYS A 422 -8.79 20.05 20.83
C CYS A 422 -8.78 20.00 19.29
N TRP A 423 -7.63 19.68 18.73
CA TRP A 423 -7.45 19.38 17.32
C TRP A 423 -7.34 17.87 17.13
N LEU A 424 -8.21 17.30 16.28
CA LEU A 424 -8.23 15.89 15.95
C LEU A 424 -7.71 15.69 14.55
N GLY A 425 -7.12 14.53 14.26
CA GLY A 425 -6.61 14.19 12.94
C GLY A 425 -6.72 12.70 12.65
N LEU A 426 -6.70 12.36 11.37
CA LEU A 426 -6.71 10.99 10.87
C LEU A 426 -5.29 10.55 10.53
N GLN A 427 -4.87 9.38 11.00
CA GLN A 427 -3.57 8.82 10.70
C GLN A 427 -3.69 7.35 10.25
N PRO A 428 -3.33 7.04 8.99
CA PRO A 428 -2.90 7.97 7.93
C PRO A 428 -4.00 8.97 7.55
N SER A 429 -3.61 10.08 6.90
CA SER A 429 -4.54 11.08 6.41
C SER A 429 -5.53 10.50 5.41
N PHE A 430 -6.77 10.98 5.41
CA PHE A 430 -7.79 10.61 4.42
C PHE A 430 -7.72 11.47 3.17
N ALA A 431 -7.31 12.73 3.33
CA ALA A 431 -7.10 13.67 2.24
C ALA A 431 -5.61 14.01 2.12
N PHE A 432 -5.15 14.31 0.91
CA PHE A 432 -3.75 14.60 0.65
C PHE A 432 -3.59 15.49 -0.58
N LEU A 433 -2.46 16.22 -0.65
CA LEU A 433 -2.00 16.88 -1.87
C LEU A 433 -1.05 15.93 -2.60
N PRO A 434 -1.24 15.70 -3.92
CA PRO A 434 -0.32 14.87 -4.70
C PRO A 434 1.04 15.56 -4.90
N GLU A 435 1.03 16.89 -5.05
CA GLU A 435 2.24 17.69 -5.26
C GLU A 435 2.06 19.11 -4.70
N ILE A 436 3.18 19.73 -4.39
CA ILE A 436 3.28 21.15 -4.05
C ILE A 436 4.37 21.78 -4.91
N GLN A 437 4.34 23.10 -5.02
CA GLN A 437 5.42 23.84 -5.68
C GLN A 437 6.59 24.04 -4.72
N ASP A 438 7.81 23.71 -5.15
CA ASP A 438 9.02 24.03 -4.40
C ASP A 438 9.15 25.54 -4.27
N PRO A 439 9.22 26.09 -3.05
CA PRO A 439 9.26 27.54 -2.83
C PRO A 439 10.51 28.21 -3.41
N THR A 440 11.56 27.44 -3.69
CA THR A 440 12.83 27.97 -4.20
C THR A 440 12.92 27.90 -5.73
N SER A 441 12.52 26.77 -6.31
CA SER A 441 12.66 26.50 -7.75
C SER A 441 11.36 26.65 -8.54
N GLY A 442 10.20 26.65 -7.86
CA GLY A 442 8.88 26.58 -8.49
C GLY A 442 8.57 25.24 -9.17
N ALA A 443 9.44 24.23 -9.02
CA ALA A 443 9.21 22.91 -9.59
C ALA A 443 8.21 22.11 -8.76
N PRO A 444 7.38 21.22 -9.37
CA PRO A 444 6.48 20.36 -8.61
C PRO A 444 7.27 19.33 -7.81
N ILE A 445 6.91 19.17 -6.54
CA ILE A 445 7.44 18.15 -5.62
C ILE A 445 6.30 17.20 -5.24
N ASP A 446 6.46 15.88 -5.46
CA ASP A 446 5.54 14.88 -4.93
C ASP A 446 5.62 14.86 -3.40
N CYS A 447 4.55 15.33 -2.77
CA CYS A 447 4.42 15.38 -1.32
C CYS A 447 3.44 14.34 -0.76
N THR A 448 2.87 13.49 -1.60
CA THR A 448 1.87 12.47 -1.21
C THR A 448 2.30 11.70 0.05
N HIS A 449 3.56 11.26 0.11
CA HIS A 449 4.09 10.47 1.23
C HIS A 449 4.08 11.20 2.58
N TRP A 450 4.04 12.55 2.61
CA TRP A 450 3.98 13.31 3.85
C TRP A 450 2.71 13.05 4.66
N PHE A 451 1.61 12.76 3.97
CA PHE A 451 0.28 12.54 4.56
C PHE A 451 0.10 11.13 5.13
N PHE A 452 1.01 10.21 4.80
CA PHE A 452 0.98 8.81 5.23
C PHE A 452 2.06 8.45 6.24
N ARG A 453 2.89 9.42 6.64
CA ARG A 453 4.01 9.20 7.54
C ARG A 453 3.53 8.75 8.92
N LYS A 454 4.08 7.64 9.43
CA LYS A 454 3.96 7.29 10.85
C LYS A 454 4.91 8.17 11.65
N ASN A 455 4.36 8.95 12.59
CA ASN A 455 5.17 9.57 13.60
C ASN A 455 5.38 8.54 14.72
N PHE A 456 6.55 7.93 14.73
CA PHE A 456 7.00 7.21 15.90
C PHE A 456 7.61 8.22 16.89
N GLN A 457 7.00 8.32 18.05
CA GLN A 457 7.71 8.79 19.24
C GLN A 457 8.48 7.64 19.84
#